data_fd61e2b8074a8c8aaaf6df9e19ebe2c9
#
_entry.id   fd61e2b8074a8c8aaaf6df9e19ebe2c9
#
_cell.length_a   1.000
_cell.length_b   1.000
_cell.length_c   1.000
_cell.angle_alpha   90.00
_cell.angle_beta   90.00
_cell.angle_gamma   90.00
#
_symmetry.space_group_name_H-M   'P 1'
#
loop_
_entity.id
_entity.type
_entity.pdbx_description
1 polymer ?
#
loop_
_entity_poly.entity_id
_entity_poly.type
_entity_poly.pdbx_seq_one_letter_code
_entity_poly.pdbx_strand_id
1 'polypeptide(L)'
;PYGEGNDYELLIANVGAAPGMHRQHTKQFAEFTLQWRGIEIDSSSFYASAVENTDVKTETALAEEEAQSLIARWIQHAKHSGLFTSQFLFDALEASDYEGGLQVPNAIGDFTKLDTQLYPDPFNGAITRYIHPEFEDALVDVTVYPFLDQLSSDENELLPKQLESDLQRASATADLQQLTLSQISPASRYEVNSALRGWRLGLSATSETSPTIYATTYVFKLQDKIVKVSTTFPPDFSDNIVNQLIVNVEVPQESEMMKKVRSLLLESAR
;
A
#
# COMPACT_ATOMS: atom_id res chain seq x y z
N PRO A 1 22.67 -9.38 9.77
CA PRO A 1 22.42 -9.47 8.35
C PRO A 1 20.96 -9.17 8.13
N TYR A 2 20.70 -8.02 7.56
CA TYR A 2 19.34 -7.63 7.16
C TYR A 2 18.94 -8.58 6.03
N GLY A 3 17.82 -9.30 6.20
CA GLY A 3 17.34 -10.20 5.16
C GLY A 3 16.86 -9.41 3.95
N GLU A 4 17.57 -9.50 2.85
CA GLU A 4 17.10 -8.94 1.58
C GLU A 4 15.70 -9.50 1.28
N GLY A 5 14.71 -8.63 1.12
CA GLY A 5 13.35 -8.98 0.72
C GLY A 5 12.28 -9.01 1.81
N ASN A 6 12.59 -8.67 3.06
CA ASN A 6 11.59 -8.51 4.11
C ASN A 6 11.28 -7.02 4.35
N ASP A 7 10.02 -6.64 4.27
CA ASP A 7 9.60 -5.27 4.58
C ASP A 7 9.63 -4.98 6.08
N TYR A 8 9.40 -5.99 6.93
CA TYR A 8 9.35 -5.86 8.38
C TYR A 8 10.52 -6.57 9.05
N GLU A 9 11.12 -5.91 10.04
CA GLU A 9 12.16 -6.44 10.92
C GLU A 9 11.80 -6.19 12.37
N LEU A 10 11.95 -7.22 13.20
CA LEU A 10 11.78 -7.12 14.66
C LEU A 10 13.14 -7.22 15.33
N LEU A 11 13.57 -6.15 15.97
CA LEU A 11 14.77 -6.10 16.81
C LEU A 11 14.36 -6.34 18.26
N ILE A 12 15.07 -7.26 18.93
CA ILE A 12 14.81 -7.58 20.32
C ILE A 12 16.09 -7.31 21.13
N ALA A 13 16.01 -6.33 22.03
CA ALA A 13 17.03 -6.07 23.02
C ALA A 13 16.59 -6.67 24.35
N ASN A 14 17.28 -7.72 24.79
CA ASN A 14 17.01 -8.36 26.09
C ASN A 14 18.10 -7.91 27.10
N VAL A 15 17.65 -7.27 28.17
CA VAL A 15 18.50 -6.95 29.31
C VAL A 15 18.26 -7.99 30.40
N GLY A 16 18.88 -9.16 30.24
CA GLY A 16 18.91 -10.21 31.24
C GLY A 16 20.21 -10.17 32.08
N ALA A 17 20.20 -10.84 33.25
CA ALA A 17 21.42 -11.06 33.99
C ALA A 17 22.41 -11.87 33.14
N ALA A 18 23.68 -11.42 33.04
CA ALA A 18 24.71 -12.18 32.34
C ALA A 18 24.87 -13.58 32.94
N PRO A 19 25.19 -14.61 32.12
CA PRO A 19 25.45 -15.94 32.60
C PRO A 19 26.54 -15.93 33.71
N GLY A 20 26.23 -16.47 34.88
CA GLY A 20 27.14 -16.53 36.04
C GLY A 20 26.95 -15.45 37.09
N MET A 21 26.06 -14.47 36.94
CA MET A 21 25.64 -13.61 38.03
C MET A 21 24.48 -14.28 38.81
N HIS A 22 24.63 -14.37 40.14
CA HIS A 22 23.54 -14.80 40.99
C HIS A 22 22.31 -13.90 40.80
N ARG A 23 21.20 -14.47 40.31
CA ARG A 23 19.94 -13.79 40.16
C ARG A 23 19.37 -13.40 41.53
N GLN A 24 19.66 -12.21 42.00
CA GLN A 24 18.87 -11.61 43.06
C GLN A 24 17.66 -10.91 42.43
N HIS A 25 16.54 -11.63 42.28
CA HIS A 25 15.18 -11.13 42.08
C HIS A 25 14.92 -10.11 40.94
N THR A 26 15.78 -9.94 39.95
CA THR A 26 15.53 -9.05 38.81
C THR A 26 14.78 -9.80 37.71
N LYS A 27 13.54 -9.40 37.46
CA LYS A 27 12.75 -9.89 36.32
C LYS A 27 13.45 -9.53 35.02
N GLN A 28 13.45 -10.44 34.05
CA GLN A 28 13.94 -10.12 32.71
C GLN A 28 13.05 -9.02 32.08
N PHE A 29 13.72 -8.20 31.32
CA PHE A 29 13.13 -7.09 30.58
C PHE A 29 13.58 -7.22 29.14
N ALA A 30 12.66 -7.00 28.20
CA ALA A 30 13.01 -6.92 26.78
C ALA A 30 12.31 -5.73 26.12
N GLU A 31 13.05 -5.08 25.27
CA GLU A 31 12.57 -4.05 24.35
C GLU A 31 12.43 -4.68 22.97
N PHE A 32 11.30 -4.43 22.34
CA PHE A 32 10.94 -4.88 21.00
C PHE A 32 10.76 -3.67 20.11
N THR A 33 11.59 -3.54 19.10
CA THR A 33 11.51 -2.45 18.12
C THR A 33 11.12 -3.05 16.77
N LEU A 34 9.95 -2.68 16.27
CA LEU A 34 9.48 -3.07 14.95
C LEU A 34 9.88 -2.01 13.94
N GLN A 35 10.53 -2.43 12.85
CA GLN A 35 10.92 -1.57 11.75
C GLN A 35 10.25 -2.00 10.47
N TRP A 36 9.90 -1.03 9.63
CA TRP A 36 9.49 -1.21 8.25
C TRP A 36 10.54 -0.59 7.32
N ARG A 37 11.20 -1.43 6.52
CA ARG A 37 12.31 -1.03 5.62
C ARG A 37 13.37 -0.16 6.31
N GLY A 38 13.71 -0.52 7.55
CA GLY A 38 14.69 0.20 8.37
C GLY A 38 14.18 1.44 9.10
N ILE A 39 12.91 1.79 8.96
CA ILE A 39 12.26 2.88 9.71
C ILE A 39 11.54 2.28 10.92
N GLU A 40 11.83 2.79 12.11
CA GLU A 40 11.12 2.39 13.32
C GLU A 40 9.66 2.83 13.26
N ILE A 41 8.74 1.87 13.46
CA ILE A 41 7.29 2.10 13.44
C ILE A 41 6.62 1.79 14.77
N ASP A 42 7.25 0.98 15.63
CA ASP A 42 6.80 0.73 17.01
C ASP A 42 7.99 0.36 17.89
N SER A 43 7.96 0.82 19.15
CA SER A 43 8.91 0.40 20.19
C SER A 43 8.14 0.17 21.48
N SER A 44 8.27 -1.03 22.03
CA SER A 44 7.54 -1.46 23.21
C SER A 44 8.42 -2.29 24.14
N SER A 45 8.22 -2.12 25.46
CA SER A 45 9.03 -2.76 26.48
C SER A 45 8.16 -3.59 27.42
N PHE A 46 8.62 -4.82 27.73
CA PHE A 46 7.91 -5.74 28.60
C PHE A 46 8.81 -6.33 29.65
N TYR A 47 8.23 -6.55 30.84
CA TYR A 47 8.86 -7.34 31.91
C TYR A 47 8.30 -8.76 31.88
N ALA A 48 9.15 -9.76 32.12
CA ALA A 48 8.70 -11.12 32.27
C ALA A 48 7.72 -11.27 33.43
N SER A 49 6.75 -12.18 33.30
CA SER A 49 5.88 -12.55 34.41
C SER A 49 6.71 -13.20 35.51
N ALA A 50 6.35 -12.94 36.78
CA ALA A 50 6.97 -13.68 37.88
C ALA A 50 6.59 -15.15 37.75
N VAL A 51 7.60 -16.03 37.64
CA VAL A 51 7.38 -17.47 37.73
C VAL A 51 7.30 -17.80 39.23
N GLU A 52 6.13 -18.27 39.69
CA GLU A 52 6.00 -18.79 41.06
C GLU A 52 6.80 -20.09 41.14
N ASN A 53 7.87 -20.05 41.92
CA ASN A 53 8.83 -21.15 42.06
C ASN A 53 8.28 -22.19 43.04
N THR A 54 7.57 -23.19 42.54
CA THR A 54 7.12 -24.34 43.36
C THR A 54 8.02 -25.56 43.27
N ASP A 55 8.93 -25.60 42.25
CA ASP A 55 9.88 -26.68 42.04
C ASP A 55 11.27 -26.15 41.68
N VAL A 56 12.34 -26.94 41.98
CA VAL A 56 13.73 -26.61 41.65
C VAL A 56 13.95 -26.71 40.13
N LYS A 57 13.52 -25.69 39.41
CA LYS A 57 13.81 -25.54 37.95
C LYS A 57 15.25 -25.08 37.78
N THR A 58 15.90 -25.57 36.73
CA THR A 58 17.22 -25.08 36.33
C THR A 58 17.14 -23.63 35.90
N GLU A 59 18.21 -22.83 36.05
CA GLU A 59 18.28 -21.42 35.61
C GLU A 59 17.93 -21.27 34.11
N THR A 60 18.32 -22.27 33.29
CA THR A 60 18.00 -22.30 31.86
C THR A 60 16.49 -22.42 31.61
N ALA A 61 15.79 -23.31 32.31
CA ALA A 61 14.35 -23.48 32.17
C ALA A 61 13.56 -22.21 32.58
N LEU A 62 14.04 -21.54 33.64
CA LEU A 62 13.45 -20.25 34.05
C LEU A 62 13.66 -19.14 32.99
N ALA A 63 14.85 -19.08 32.40
CA ALA A 63 15.15 -18.12 31.34
C ALA A 63 14.29 -18.35 30.09
N GLU A 64 14.04 -19.60 29.71
CA GLU A 64 13.17 -19.97 28.60
C GLU A 64 11.71 -19.57 28.86
N GLU A 65 11.19 -19.83 30.05
CA GLU A 65 9.82 -19.44 30.43
C GLU A 65 9.64 -17.91 30.44
N GLU A 66 10.63 -17.18 30.99
CA GLU A 66 10.60 -15.73 30.98
C GLU A 66 10.65 -15.17 29.54
N ALA A 67 11.50 -15.73 28.68
CA ALA A 67 11.58 -15.34 27.27
C ALA A 67 10.27 -15.62 26.53
N GLN A 68 9.66 -16.77 26.74
CA GLN A 68 8.35 -17.12 26.18
C GLN A 68 7.27 -16.14 26.65
N SER A 69 7.28 -15.75 27.94
CA SER A 69 6.36 -14.77 28.51
C SER A 69 6.52 -13.40 27.84
N LEU A 70 7.76 -12.94 27.59
CA LEU A 70 8.03 -11.67 26.91
C LEU A 70 7.54 -11.68 25.48
N ILE A 71 7.84 -12.74 24.72
CA ILE A 71 7.36 -12.91 23.35
C ILE A 71 5.82 -12.96 23.30
N ALA A 72 5.18 -13.68 24.20
CA ALA A 72 3.73 -13.77 24.26
C ALA A 72 3.08 -12.41 24.53
N ARG A 73 3.67 -11.58 25.39
CA ARG A 73 3.21 -10.20 25.66
C ARG A 73 3.36 -9.32 24.43
N TRP A 74 4.49 -9.40 23.73
CA TRP A 74 4.67 -8.65 22.50
C TRP A 74 3.68 -9.08 21.42
N ILE A 75 3.43 -10.38 21.25
CA ILE A 75 2.42 -10.88 20.29
C ILE A 75 1.02 -10.34 20.63
N GLN A 76 0.66 -10.28 21.93
CA GLN A 76 -0.62 -9.70 22.34
C GLN A 76 -0.67 -8.20 22.03
N HIS A 77 0.40 -7.45 22.32
CA HIS A 77 0.53 -6.04 21.97
C HIS A 77 0.37 -5.84 20.47
N ALA A 78 1.13 -6.59 19.66
CA ALA A 78 1.09 -6.51 18.21
C ALA A 78 -0.31 -6.74 17.63
N LYS A 79 -1.04 -7.72 18.16
CA LYS A 79 -2.43 -8.01 17.77
C LYS A 79 -3.39 -6.91 18.20
N HIS A 80 -3.26 -6.42 19.43
CA HIS A 80 -4.16 -5.39 19.98
C HIS A 80 -3.97 -4.04 19.28
N SER A 81 -2.72 -3.67 19.02
CA SER A 81 -2.36 -2.41 18.35
C SER A 81 -2.43 -2.48 16.83
N GLY A 82 -2.67 -3.66 16.26
CA GLY A 82 -2.75 -3.84 14.81
C GLY A 82 -1.45 -3.55 14.06
N LEU A 83 -0.27 -3.83 14.64
CA LEU A 83 1.05 -3.42 14.12
C LEU A 83 1.31 -3.80 12.65
N PHE A 84 0.65 -4.85 12.15
CA PHE A 84 0.80 -5.35 10.78
C PHE A 84 -0.37 -4.98 9.87
N THR A 85 -1.24 -4.06 10.29
CA THR A 85 -2.30 -3.53 9.42
C THR A 85 -1.77 -2.39 8.56
N SER A 86 -2.33 -2.23 7.35
CA SER A 86 -1.99 -1.09 6.49
C SER A 86 -2.27 0.24 7.21
N GLN A 87 -3.38 0.34 7.94
CA GLN A 87 -3.74 1.56 8.68
C GLN A 87 -2.67 1.95 9.69
N PHE A 88 -2.22 0.99 10.53
CA PHE A 88 -1.15 1.26 11.48
C PHE A 88 0.13 1.75 10.80
N LEU A 89 0.52 1.10 9.69
CA LEU A 89 1.72 1.50 8.96
C LEU A 89 1.62 2.90 8.37
N PHE A 90 0.46 3.25 7.80
CA PHE A 90 0.23 4.61 7.27
C PHE A 90 0.31 5.67 8.36
N ASP A 91 -0.29 5.40 9.53
CA ASP A 91 -0.26 6.32 10.68
C ASP A 91 1.17 6.46 11.23
N ALA A 92 1.88 5.35 11.44
CA ALA A 92 3.24 5.35 11.99
C ALA A 92 4.26 6.06 11.09
N LEU A 93 4.08 5.99 9.78
CA LEU A 93 4.94 6.67 8.80
C LEU A 93 4.49 8.10 8.48
N GLU A 94 3.40 8.57 9.05
CA GLU A 94 2.78 9.86 8.68
C GLU A 94 2.48 9.93 7.16
N ALA A 95 2.01 8.79 6.59
CA ALA A 95 1.63 8.69 5.19
C ALA A 95 0.31 9.44 4.91
N SER A 96 -0.14 9.46 3.65
CA SER A 96 -1.37 10.16 3.29
C SER A 96 -2.59 9.54 3.95
N ASP A 97 -3.44 10.36 4.56
CA ASP A 97 -4.73 9.96 5.12
C ASP A 97 -5.75 9.77 4.00
N TYR A 98 -5.93 8.51 3.58
CA TYR A 98 -6.94 8.17 2.58
C TYR A 98 -8.32 7.89 3.17
N GLU A 99 -8.43 7.67 4.47
CA GLU A 99 -9.72 7.46 5.14
C GLU A 99 -10.49 8.77 5.26
N GLY A 100 -9.82 9.83 5.74
CA GLY A 100 -10.43 11.15 5.92
C GLY A 100 -10.29 12.10 4.73
N GLY A 101 -9.20 11.98 3.97
CA GLY A 101 -8.82 12.93 2.93
C GLY A 101 -9.13 12.52 1.49
N LEU A 102 -9.40 11.23 1.20
CA LEU A 102 -9.82 10.80 -0.13
C LEU A 102 -11.34 10.84 -0.24
N GLN A 103 -11.84 11.71 -1.12
CA GLN A 103 -13.26 11.76 -1.44
C GLN A 103 -13.49 11.27 -2.87
N VAL A 104 -14.37 10.30 -3.00
CA VAL A 104 -14.84 9.75 -4.27
C VAL A 104 -16.35 9.58 -4.20
N PRO A 105 -17.10 9.74 -5.31
CA PRO A 105 -18.55 9.63 -5.30
C PRO A 105 -19.02 8.23 -4.87
N ASN A 106 -20.17 8.16 -4.20
CA ASN A 106 -20.75 6.88 -3.77
C ASN A 106 -21.33 6.07 -4.94
N ALA A 107 -21.65 6.71 -6.06
CA ALA A 107 -22.12 6.06 -7.27
C ALA A 107 -21.70 6.85 -8.52
N ILE A 108 -21.54 6.15 -9.64
CA ILE A 108 -21.20 6.70 -10.95
C ILE A 108 -22.07 6.00 -11.99
N GLY A 109 -23.10 6.67 -12.50
CA GLY A 109 -24.13 6.00 -13.29
C GLY A 109 -24.73 4.85 -12.51
N ASP A 110 -24.69 3.63 -13.07
CA ASP A 110 -25.20 2.42 -12.44
C ASP A 110 -24.17 1.72 -11.51
N PHE A 111 -22.95 2.23 -11.42
CA PHE A 111 -21.91 1.67 -10.58
C PHE A 111 -22.00 2.20 -9.15
N THR A 112 -21.90 1.31 -8.18
CA THR A 112 -21.93 1.63 -6.74
C THR A 112 -20.56 1.36 -6.11
N LYS A 113 -20.07 2.31 -5.31
CA LYS A 113 -18.85 2.17 -4.53
C LYS A 113 -18.99 1.06 -3.48
N LEU A 114 -18.01 0.15 -3.42
CA LEU A 114 -17.90 -0.82 -2.32
C LEU A 114 -17.24 -0.14 -1.12
N ASP A 115 -15.93 -0.13 -1.11
CA ASP A 115 -15.11 0.40 -0.04
C ASP A 115 -13.80 0.96 -0.61
N THR A 116 -13.07 1.66 0.24
CA THR A 116 -11.71 2.10 -0.03
C THR A 116 -10.77 1.27 0.82
N GLN A 117 -9.77 0.65 0.22
CA GLN A 117 -8.79 -0.20 0.87
C GLN A 117 -7.39 0.39 0.71
N LEU A 118 -6.62 0.39 1.79
CA LEU A 118 -5.21 0.76 1.76
C LEU A 118 -4.38 -0.40 1.19
N TYR A 119 -3.42 -0.08 0.34
CA TYR A 119 -2.41 -1.05 -0.03
C TYR A 119 -1.46 -1.32 1.16
N PRO A 120 -0.82 -2.53 1.23
CA PRO A 120 0.17 -2.82 2.26
C PRO A 120 1.39 -1.90 2.22
N ASP A 121 1.73 -1.37 1.05
CA ASP A 121 2.81 -0.40 0.86
C ASP A 121 2.22 1.00 0.70
N PRO A 122 2.56 1.97 1.58
CA PRO A 122 2.06 3.35 1.51
C PRO A 122 2.35 4.07 0.20
N PHE A 123 3.39 3.69 -0.53
CA PHE A 123 3.68 4.24 -1.86
C PHE A 123 2.69 3.80 -2.93
N ASN A 124 1.94 2.73 -2.71
CA ASN A 124 0.86 2.29 -3.59
C ASN A 124 -0.50 2.92 -3.23
N GLY A 125 -0.59 3.63 -2.11
CA GLY A 125 -1.75 4.41 -1.70
C GLY A 125 -2.99 3.58 -1.37
N ALA A 126 -4.11 3.93 -2.00
CA ALA A 126 -5.41 3.30 -1.75
C ALA A 126 -6.15 2.99 -3.06
N ILE A 127 -7.03 1.99 -3.00
CA ILE A 127 -7.92 1.61 -4.10
C ILE A 127 -9.37 1.67 -3.65
N THR A 128 -10.21 2.26 -4.49
CA THR A 128 -11.68 2.23 -4.34
C THR A 128 -12.27 1.47 -5.51
N ARG A 129 -13.08 0.48 -5.25
CA ARG A 129 -13.74 -0.32 -6.28
C ARG A 129 -15.21 0.03 -6.40
N TYR A 130 -15.67 0.09 -7.65
CA TYR A 130 -17.08 0.20 -8.01
C TYR A 130 -17.51 -1.04 -8.76
N ILE A 131 -18.71 -1.52 -8.47
CA ILE A 131 -19.33 -2.68 -9.10
C ILE A 131 -20.65 -2.29 -9.74
N HIS A 132 -21.00 -3.00 -10.80
CA HIS A 132 -22.31 -2.91 -11.45
C HIS A 132 -23.26 -3.94 -10.85
N PRO A 133 -24.54 -3.60 -10.53
CA PRO A 133 -25.45 -4.52 -9.86
C PRO A 133 -25.89 -5.72 -10.71
N GLU A 134 -25.84 -5.58 -12.04
CA GLU A 134 -26.27 -6.62 -12.98
C GLU A 134 -25.11 -7.33 -13.68
N PHE A 135 -23.90 -6.78 -13.67
CA PHE A 135 -22.74 -7.30 -14.40
C PHE A 135 -21.55 -7.47 -13.47
N GLU A 136 -21.29 -8.70 -12.99
CA GLU A 136 -20.21 -9.02 -12.03
C GLU A 136 -18.81 -8.69 -12.57
N ASP A 137 -18.61 -8.81 -13.89
CA ASP A 137 -17.32 -8.53 -14.53
C ASP A 137 -17.13 -7.05 -14.89
N ALA A 138 -18.16 -6.22 -14.67
CA ALA A 138 -18.12 -4.80 -14.94
C ALA A 138 -17.56 -4.05 -13.71
N LEU A 139 -16.26 -3.69 -13.77
CA LEU A 139 -15.55 -3.06 -12.66
C LEU A 139 -14.99 -1.70 -13.05
N VAL A 140 -14.98 -0.79 -12.07
CA VAL A 140 -14.24 0.47 -12.12
C VAL A 140 -13.40 0.55 -10.85
N ASP A 141 -12.09 0.56 -11.00
CA ASP A 141 -11.14 0.70 -9.90
C ASP A 141 -10.49 2.09 -9.94
N VAL A 142 -10.51 2.79 -8.83
CA VAL A 142 -9.85 4.10 -8.64
C VAL A 142 -8.70 3.89 -7.67
N THR A 143 -7.48 3.95 -8.18
CA THR A 143 -6.27 3.87 -7.35
C THR A 143 -5.66 5.26 -7.21
N VAL A 144 -5.38 5.68 -5.97
CA VAL A 144 -4.77 6.97 -5.66
C VAL A 144 -3.48 6.73 -4.88
N TYR A 145 -2.36 7.20 -5.42
CA TYR A 145 -1.04 7.00 -4.82
C TYR A 145 -0.12 8.20 -5.05
N PRO A 146 0.85 8.45 -4.15
CA PRO A 146 1.81 9.53 -4.31
C PRO A 146 2.82 9.19 -5.41
N PHE A 147 3.27 10.18 -6.18
CA PHE A 147 4.43 10.03 -7.06
C PHE A 147 5.70 10.56 -6.40
N LEU A 148 6.85 9.97 -6.77
CA LEU A 148 8.14 10.29 -6.16
C LEU A 148 8.83 11.52 -6.77
N ASP A 149 8.51 11.84 -8.01
CA ASP A 149 9.05 13.00 -8.71
C ASP A 149 8.69 14.31 -8.01
N GLN A 150 9.36 15.39 -8.41
CA GLN A 150 9.05 16.72 -7.89
C GLN A 150 7.61 17.14 -8.25
N LEU A 151 6.99 17.94 -7.39
CA LEU A 151 5.61 18.42 -7.62
C LEU A 151 5.48 19.24 -8.92
N SER A 152 6.58 19.88 -9.34
CA SER A 152 6.67 20.63 -10.59
C SER A 152 6.90 19.78 -11.84
N SER A 153 7.04 18.45 -11.70
CA SER A 153 7.26 17.55 -12.85
C SER A 153 6.15 17.68 -13.89
N ASP A 154 6.57 17.68 -15.17
CA ASP A 154 5.64 17.80 -16.30
C ASP A 154 4.74 16.56 -16.38
N GLU A 155 3.45 16.80 -16.42
CA GLU A 155 2.43 15.75 -16.57
C GLU A 155 2.63 14.93 -17.84
N ASN A 156 3.16 15.55 -18.90
CA ASN A 156 3.44 14.87 -20.18
C ASN A 156 4.64 13.90 -20.11
N GLU A 157 5.46 13.98 -19.07
CA GLU A 157 6.52 13.01 -18.81
C GLU A 157 6.11 12.00 -17.75
N LEU A 158 5.41 12.45 -16.72
CA LEU A 158 5.02 11.63 -15.58
C LEU A 158 3.93 10.62 -15.93
N LEU A 159 2.83 11.08 -16.55
CA LEU A 159 1.65 10.24 -16.77
C LEU A 159 1.85 9.15 -17.83
N PRO A 160 2.51 9.38 -18.96
CA PRO A 160 2.79 8.28 -19.92
C PRO A 160 3.58 7.13 -19.33
N LYS A 161 4.54 7.40 -18.43
CA LYS A 161 5.34 6.36 -17.77
C LYS A 161 4.48 5.41 -16.94
N GLN A 162 3.39 5.93 -16.33
CA GLN A 162 2.45 5.09 -15.58
C GLN A 162 1.73 4.10 -16.51
N LEU A 163 1.27 4.57 -17.68
CA LEU A 163 0.60 3.74 -18.68
C LEU A 163 1.55 2.74 -19.35
N GLU A 164 2.81 3.12 -19.58
CA GLU A 164 3.84 2.23 -20.10
C GLU A 164 4.08 1.04 -19.13
N SER A 165 4.19 1.32 -17.85
CA SER A 165 4.31 0.28 -16.81
C SER A 165 3.08 -0.64 -16.78
N ASP A 166 1.88 -0.10 -16.96
CA ASP A 166 0.64 -0.89 -17.02
C ASP A 166 0.60 -1.76 -18.29
N LEU A 167 1.03 -1.23 -19.44
CA LEU A 167 1.14 -1.98 -20.70
C LEU A 167 2.13 -3.14 -20.57
N GLN A 168 3.30 -2.91 -19.97
CA GLN A 168 4.30 -3.97 -19.76
C GLN A 168 3.75 -5.09 -18.86
N ARG A 169 3.05 -4.74 -17.77
CA ARG A 169 2.40 -5.73 -16.90
C ARG A 169 1.30 -6.50 -17.61
N ALA A 170 0.46 -5.81 -18.39
CA ALA A 170 -0.59 -6.44 -19.19
C ALA A 170 -0.01 -7.40 -20.21
N SER A 171 1.09 -7.03 -20.90
CA SER A 171 1.78 -7.90 -21.84
C SER A 171 2.31 -9.17 -21.18
N ALA A 172 3.02 -9.02 -20.05
CA ALA A 172 3.54 -10.16 -19.31
C ALA A 172 2.41 -11.11 -18.82
N THR A 173 1.29 -10.54 -18.38
CA THR A 173 0.13 -11.33 -17.95
C THR A 173 -0.53 -12.05 -19.13
N ALA A 174 -0.68 -11.38 -20.27
CA ALA A 174 -1.25 -11.97 -21.48
C ALA A 174 -0.39 -13.14 -21.98
N ASP A 175 0.94 -12.98 -21.99
CA ASP A 175 1.88 -14.02 -22.37
C ASP A 175 1.75 -15.26 -21.46
N LEU A 176 1.66 -15.06 -20.15
CA LEU A 176 1.48 -16.14 -19.17
C LEU A 176 0.14 -16.88 -19.35
N GLN A 177 -0.91 -16.16 -19.76
CA GLN A 177 -2.26 -16.71 -19.95
C GLN A 177 -2.51 -17.16 -21.41
N GLN A 178 -1.54 -17.05 -22.30
CA GLN A 178 -1.65 -17.37 -23.72
C GLN A 178 -2.75 -16.57 -24.43
N LEU A 179 -2.90 -15.29 -24.05
CA LEU A 179 -3.81 -14.35 -24.68
C LEU A 179 -3.10 -13.49 -25.72
N THR A 180 -3.78 -13.10 -26.76
CA THR A 180 -3.29 -12.09 -27.72
C THR A 180 -3.70 -10.71 -27.23
N LEU A 181 -2.71 -9.92 -26.78
CA LEU A 181 -2.91 -8.54 -26.36
C LEU A 181 -2.89 -7.59 -27.55
N SER A 182 -3.81 -6.65 -27.59
CA SER A 182 -3.88 -5.58 -28.61
C SER A 182 -4.14 -4.23 -27.94
N GLN A 183 -3.49 -3.19 -28.46
CA GLN A 183 -3.78 -1.81 -28.07
C GLN A 183 -4.90 -1.27 -28.97
N ILE A 184 -6.13 -1.26 -28.45
CA ILE A 184 -7.28 -0.71 -29.16
C ILE A 184 -7.31 0.83 -29.12
N SER A 185 -6.68 1.42 -28.10
CA SER A 185 -6.39 2.85 -28.02
C SER A 185 -4.99 3.01 -27.42
N PRO A 186 -3.97 3.37 -28.24
CA PRO A 186 -2.63 3.64 -27.71
C PRO A 186 -2.61 4.75 -26.69
N ALA A 187 -1.56 4.76 -25.85
CA ALA A 187 -1.37 5.80 -24.85
C ALA A 187 -1.43 7.20 -25.49
N SER A 188 -2.41 7.99 -25.08
CA SER A 188 -2.70 9.31 -25.68
C SER A 188 -3.22 10.26 -24.62
N ARG A 189 -3.08 11.56 -24.91
CA ARG A 189 -3.67 12.60 -24.07
C ARG A 189 -5.18 12.46 -24.02
N TYR A 190 -5.71 12.66 -22.82
CA TYR A 190 -7.14 12.62 -22.54
C TYR A 190 -7.58 13.92 -21.87
N GLU A 191 -8.62 14.53 -22.39
CA GLU A 191 -9.14 15.80 -21.89
C GLU A 191 -10.57 15.61 -21.40
N VAL A 192 -10.77 15.78 -20.09
CA VAL A 192 -12.10 15.75 -19.46
C VAL A 192 -12.78 17.11 -19.66
N ASN A 193 -12.02 18.17 -19.41
CA ASN A 193 -12.42 19.56 -19.63
C ASN A 193 -11.16 20.45 -19.72
N SER A 194 -11.33 21.76 -19.88
CA SER A 194 -10.21 22.71 -20.03
C SER A 194 -9.24 22.74 -18.84
N ALA A 195 -9.69 22.34 -17.64
CA ALA A 195 -8.91 22.37 -16.40
C ALA A 195 -8.38 21.01 -15.98
N LEU A 196 -8.96 19.91 -16.48
CA LEU A 196 -8.62 18.55 -16.06
C LEU A 196 -8.24 17.71 -17.26
N ARG A 197 -6.97 17.37 -17.30
CA ARG A 197 -6.32 16.59 -18.36
C ARG A 197 -5.57 15.41 -17.78
N GLY A 198 -5.43 14.37 -18.58
CA GLY A 198 -4.71 13.16 -18.21
C GLY A 198 -4.23 12.41 -19.45
N TRP A 199 -4.02 11.13 -19.27
CA TRP A 199 -3.66 10.20 -20.32
C TRP A 199 -4.52 8.96 -20.25
N ARG A 200 -4.75 8.31 -21.40
CA ARG A 200 -5.58 7.11 -21.54
C ARG A 200 -4.84 6.05 -22.36
N LEU A 201 -5.03 4.77 -21.97
CA LEU A 201 -4.59 3.58 -22.68
C LEU A 201 -5.75 2.59 -22.71
N GLY A 202 -6.11 2.11 -23.90
CA GLY A 202 -7.14 1.07 -24.09
C GLY A 202 -6.52 -0.22 -24.63
N LEU A 203 -6.76 -1.33 -23.95
CA LEU A 203 -6.28 -2.66 -24.27
C LEU A 203 -7.43 -3.63 -24.48
N SER A 204 -7.19 -4.64 -25.33
CA SER A 204 -8.02 -5.84 -25.40
C SER A 204 -7.15 -7.09 -25.40
N ALA A 205 -7.63 -8.15 -24.78
CA ALA A 205 -6.99 -9.46 -24.81
C ALA A 205 -7.98 -10.50 -25.34
N THR A 206 -7.53 -11.33 -26.27
CA THR A 206 -8.35 -12.35 -26.94
C THR A 206 -7.70 -13.72 -26.87
N SER A 207 -8.53 -14.77 -26.84
CA SER A 207 -8.11 -16.15 -27.05
C SER A 207 -9.11 -16.87 -27.98
N GLU A 208 -8.75 -18.06 -28.39
CA GLU A 208 -9.67 -18.89 -29.23
C GLU A 208 -10.90 -19.39 -28.47
N THR A 209 -10.82 -19.42 -27.13
CA THR A 209 -11.81 -20.09 -26.26
C THR A 209 -12.57 -19.18 -25.31
N SER A 210 -12.19 -17.90 -25.21
CA SER A 210 -12.76 -16.95 -24.24
C SER A 210 -13.27 -15.69 -24.93
N PRO A 211 -14.28 -15.03 -24.37
CA PRO A 211 -14.71 -13.70 -24.82
C PRO A 211 -13.55 -12.70 -24.74
N THR A 212 -13.60 -11.67 -25.58
CA THR A 212 -12.64 -10.57 -25.52
C THR A 212 -12.71 -9.86 -24.17
N ILE A 213 -11.56 -9.74 -23.53
CA ILE A 213 -11.40 -8.98 -22.29
C ILE A 213 -10.91 -7.58 -22.65
N TYR A 214 -11.48 -6.56 -22.05
CA TYR A 214 -11.09 -5.17 -22.22
C TYR A 214 -10.48 -4.62 -20.94
N ALA A 215 -9.55 -3.71 -21.09
CA ALA A 215 -9.01 -2.90 -19.99
C ALA A 215 -8.71 -1.49 -20.50
N THR A 216 -9.35 -0.50 -19.93
CA THR A 216 -9.04 0.91 -20.23
C THR A 216 -8.53 1.59 -18.98
N THR A 217 -7.37 2.20 -19.07
CA THR A 217 -6.73 2.90 -17.94
C THR A 217 -6.58 4.37 -18.25
N TYR A 218 -6.97 5.20 -17.29
CA TYR A 218 -6.79 6.64 -17.30
C TYR A 218 -5.90 7.03 -16.14
N VAL A 219 -5.03 8.00 -16.35
CA VAL A 219 -4.16 8.55 -15.30
C VAL A 219 -4.24 10.07 -15.31
N PHE A 220 -4.38 10.62 -14.10
CA PHE A 220 -4.46 12.06 -13.85
C PHE A 220 -3.48 12.42 -12.74
N LYS A 221 -2.94 13.65 -12.80
CA LYS A 221 -2.17 14.22 -11.70
C LYS A 221 -3.05 15.19 -10.94
N LEU A 222 -3.30 14.89 -9.67
CA LEU A 222 -3.99 15.76 -8.73
C LEU A 222 -3.08 16.07 -7.54
N GLN A 223 -2.64 17.29 -7.39
CA GLN A 223 -1.67 17.71 -6.36
C GLN A 223 -0.36 16.86 -6.43
N ASP A 224 -0.06 16.11 -5.39
CA ASP A 224 1.10 15.20 -5.28
C ASP A 224 0.72 13.73 -5.54
N LYS A 225 -0.46 13.47 -6.09
CA LYS A 225 -0.99 12.12 -6.34
C LYS A 225 -1.20 11.85 -7.83
N ILE A 226 -1.03 10.59 -8.19
CA ILE A 226 -1.62 10.01 -9.39
C ILE A 226 -2.98 9.45 -9.01
N VAL A 227 -4.00 9.81 -9.77
CA VAL A 227 -5.31 9.16 -9.76
C VAL A 227 -5.40 8.30 -11.00
N LYS A 228 -5.40 7.00 -10.81
CA LYS A 228 -5.54 6.00 -11.86
C LYS A 228 -6.93 5.38 -11.83
N VAL A 229 -7.65 5.49 -12.94
CA VAL A 229 -8.96 4.85 -13.11
C VAL A 229 -8.82 3.72 -14.10
N SER A 230 -9.09 2.50 -13.69
CA SER A 230 -9.06 1.30 -14.53
C SER A 230 -10.46 0.73 -14.67
N THR A 231 -10.87 0.38 -15.90
CA THR A 231 -12.18 -0.18 -16.20
C THR A 231 -12.04 -1.47 -16.98
N THR A 232 -13.04 -2.34 -16.91
CA THR A 232 -13.10 -3.60 -17.67
C THR A 232 -13.87 -3.45 -19.00
N PHE A 233 -13.96 -2.23 -19.54
CA PHE A 233 -14.68 -1.92 -20.77
C PHE A 233 -13.80 -1.23 -21.81
N PRO A 234 -14.23 -1.18 -23.10
CA PRO A 234 -13.55 -0.41 -24.12
C PRO A 234 -13.63 1.10 -23.84
N PRO A 235 -12.70 1.92 -24.45
CA PRO A 235 -12.61 3.35 -24.20
C PRO A 235 -13.91 4.14 -24.39
N ASP A 236 -14.65 3.87 -25.44
CA ASP A 236 -15.88 4.60 -25.79
C ASP A 236 -16.94 4.52 -24.68
N PHE A 237 -16.97 3.41 -23.95
CA PHE A 237 -17.87 3.23 -22.82
C PHE A 237 -17.28 3.80 -21.53
N SER A 238 -15.98 3.60 -21.33
CA SER A 238 -15.25 4.05 -20.14
C SER A 238 -15.19 5.58 -20.03
N ASP A 239 -15.07 6.29 -21.14
CA ASP A 239 -14.92 7.75 -21.17
C ASP A 239 -16.06 8.46 -20.42
N ASN A 240 -17.30 8.02 -20.63
CA ASN A 240 -18.46 8.64 -19.97
C ASN A 240 -18.42 8.45 -18.43
N ILE A 241 -18.01 7.25 -17.98
CA ILE A 241 -17.90 6.93 -16.56
C ILE A 241 -16.77 7.74 -15.92
N VAL A 242 -15.61 7.78 -16.57
CA VAL A 242 -14.43 8.49 -16.06
C VAL A 242 -14.66 9.99 -16.00
N ASN A 243 -15.33 10.58 -16.98
CA ASN A 243 -15.67 12.02 -16.98
C ASN A 243 -16.58 12.40 -15.80
N GLN A 244 -17.52 11.54 -15.42
CA GLN A 244 -18.39 11.78 -14.27
C GLN A 244 -17.65 11.55 -12.95
N LEU A 245 -16.74 10.59 -12.90
CA LEU A 245 -15.98 10.22 -11.71
C LEU A 245 -14.95 11.29 -11.34
N ILE A 246 -14.03 11.56 -12.26
CA ILE A 246 -12.79 12.27 -11.94
C ILE A 246 -13.00 13.73 -11.50
N VAL A 247 -14.05 14.37 -11.95
CA VAL A 247 -14.40 15.75 -11.54
C VAL A 247 -14.87 15.84 -10.08
N ASN A 248 -15.18 14.71 -9.47
CA ASN A 248 -15.64 14.58 -8.09
C ASN A 248 -14.64 13.87 -7.18
N VAL A 249 -13.41 13.67 -7.65
CA VAL A 249 -12.34 13.08 -6.84
C VAL A 249 -11.55 14.18 -6.14
N GLU A 250 -11.50 14.11 -4.81
CA GLU A 250 -10.61 14.94 -4.00
C GLU A 250 -9.54 14.03 -3.37
N VAL A 251 -8.29 14.44 -3.47
CA VAL A 251 -7.16 13.65 -2.94
C VAL A 251 -6.64 14.23 -1.63
N PRO A 252 -6.11 13.41 -0.70
CA PRO A 252 -5.53 13.91 0.53
C PRO A 252 -4.33 14.81 0.24
N GLN A 253 -4.06 15.74 1.16
CA GLN A 253 -2.90 16.62 1.13
C GLN A 253 -1.60 15.82 1.11
N GLU A 254 -0.50 16.46 0.68
CA GLU A 254 0.82 15.86 0.74
C GLU A 254 1.19 15.49 2.19
N SER A 255 1.56 14.23 2.39
CA SER A 255 1.91 13.68 3.71
C SER A 255 3.31 14.09 4.16
N GLU A 256 3.57 14.03 5.47
CA GLU A 256 4.91 14.29 6.03
C GLU A 256 5.92 13.25 5.54
N MET A 257 5.50 11.99 5.39
CA MET A 257 6.33 10.96 4.77
C MET A 257 6.81 11.39 3.38
N MET A 258 5.92 11.88 2.51
CA MET A 258 6.29 12.26 1.15
C MET A 258 7.14 13.52 1.08
N LYS A 259 6.92 14.49 1.95
CA LYS A 259 7.80 15.66 2.09
C LYS A 259 9.23 15.25 2.44
N LYS A 260 9.38 14.35 3.44
CA LYS A 260 10.69 13.80 3.85
C LYS A 260 11.37 13.05 2.70
N VAL A 261 10.63 12.15 2.01
CA VAL A 261 11.16 11.37 0.87
C VAL A 261 11.63 12.28 -0.26
N ARG A 262 10.83 13.25 -0.68
CA ARG A 262 11.23 14.18 -1.75
C ARG A 262 12.44 15.04 -1.38
N SER A 263 12.55 15.46 -0.12
CA SER A 263 13.74 16.18 0.38
C SER A 263 15.01 15.32 0.24
N LEU A 264 14.96 14.06 0.66
CA LEU A 264 16.10 13.14 0.56
C LEU A 264 16.49 12.87 -0.91
N LEU A 265 15.51 12.71 -1.80
CA LEU A 265 15.78 12.51 -3.24
C LEU A 265 16.44 13.74 -3.87
N LEU A 266 16.05 14.96 -3.44
CA LEU A 266 16.70 16.20 -3.90
C LEU A 266 18.13 16.36 -3.40
N GLU A 267 18.43 15.93 -2.18
CA GLU A 267 19.78 15.96 -1.62
C GLU A 267 20.70 14.93 -2.30
N SER A 268 20.18 13.75 -2.63
CA SER A 268 20.94 12.69 -3.29
C SER A 268 21.24 12.97 -4.79
N ALA A 269 20.53 13.90 -5.40
CA ALA A 269 20.69 14.31 -6.79
C ALA A 269 21.71 15.46 -6.97
N ARG A 270 22.24 16.01 -5.87
CA ARG A 270 23.28 17.07 -5.83
C ARG A 270 24.67 16.48 -5.67
#